data_2ea08d6b3cb5997e916e9b73ea95a1b0
#
_entry.id   2ea08d6b3cb5997e916e9b73ea95a1b0
#
_cell.length_a   1.000
_cell.length_b   1.000
_cell.length_c   1.000
_cell.angle_alpha   90.00
_cell.angle_beta   90.00
_cell.angle_gamma   90.00
#
_symmetry.space_group_name_H-M   'P 1'
#
loop_
_entity.id
_entity.type
_entity.pdbx_description
1 polymer ?
#
loop_
_entity_poly.entity_id
_entity_poly.type
_entity_poly.pdbx_seq_one_letter_code
_entity_poly.pdbx_strand_id
1 'polypeptide(L)'
;MNRTWIRWAWLGTLGWAVSFWAQAQQVNIICSVQAEWCSMLSTVYARTTGVKVNMAMKGSGEALAQLIAERDNPKTDVWFGGTGDPHLQAAELGLSLAYQSPALPQLHAWAQQQAQQSGYKTVGIYSGPLGFGYNPELLAKKKLPVPKTWADLLKPDYKGEIQVANPASSGTAYTMIATLVQLMGEDQAYEYLKKLHKNISTYTRSGTGPIKAVARGETSVSISFVHDGPGEKAQGFPIETITPADGTGAEIGSMSIVKGSRNLAAAKQFYEWALTPSAQALGAATLQFQLPSHKETKVDPRVPDFKKIKLINYDYAKYGQTAERKRLIQRWEKEVNSLPQ
;
A
#
# COMPACT_ATOMS: atom_id res chain seq x y z
N MET A 1 53.72 40.95 69.22
CA MET A 1 52.25 40.67 69.04
C MET A 1 52.00 40.60 67.56
N ASN A 2 52.09 39.38 67.01
CA ASN A 2 51.91 39.14 65.53
C ASN A 2 50.51 38.53 65.28
N ARG A 3 49.71 39.21 64.55
CA ARG A 3 48.40 38.71 64.04
C ARG A 3 48.59 38.19 62.61
N THR A 4 48.55 36.89 62.41
CA THR A 4 48.49 36.18 61.11
C THR A 4 47.05 36.14 60.61
N TRP A 5 46.83 36.67 59.42
CA TRP A 5 45.56 36.61 58.71
C TRP A 5 45.54 35.37 57.79
N ILE A 6 44.62 34.41 58.03
CA ILE A 6 44.36 33.26 57.16
C ILE A 6 43.35 33.67 56.08
N ARG A 7 43.78 33.65 54.83
CA ARG A 7 42.89 33.83 53.63
C ARG A 7 42.36 32.50 53.25
N TRP A 8 41.08 32.33 53.39
CA TRP A 8 40.34 31.21 52.80
C TRP A 8 40.11 31.44 51.29
N ALA A 9 40.74 30.61 50.45
CA ALA A 9 40.46 30.57 48.99
C ALA A 9 39.23 29.69 48.75
N TRP A 10 38.14 30.28 48.28
CA TRP A 10 36.99 29.55 47.78
C TRP A 10 37.28 29.09 46.33
N LEU A 11 37.51 27.79 46.14
CA LEU A 11 37.53 27.15 44.80
C LEU A 11 36.07 26.88 44.40
N GLY A 12 35.52 27.77 43.60
CA GLY A 12 34.25 27.58 42.94
C GLY A 12 34.38 26.58 41.80
N THR A 13 33.90 25.37 41.96
CA THR A 13 33.73 24.42 40.88
C THR A 13 32.55 24.84 39.97
N LEU A 14 32.87 25.48 38.83
CA LEU A 14 31.88 25.66 37.75
C LEU A 14 31.50 24.30 37.19
N GLY A 15 30.37 23.75 37.64
CA GLY A 15 29.74 22.60 37.01
C GLY A 15 29.19 22.99 35.63
N TRP A 16 29.83 22.54 34.57
CA TRP A 16 29.30 22.64 33.23
C TRP A 16 28.07 21.73 33.12
N ALA A 17 26.88 22.32 33.21
CA ALA A 17 25.65 21.62 32.85
C ALA A 17 25.65 21.45 31.34
N VAL A 18 26.07 20.29 30.87
CA VAL A 18 25.90 19.89 29.46
C VAL A 18 24.40 19.63 29.26
N SER A 19 23.67 20.65 28.78
CA SER A 19 22.29 20.49 28.33
C SER A 19 22.32 19.62 27.09
N PHE A 20 22.07 18.33 27.22
CA PHE A 20 21.72 17.48 26.11
C PHE A 20 20.39 17.98 25.55
N TRP A 21 20.44 18.76 24.50
CA TRP A 21 19.27 19.02 23.69
C TRP A 21 18.82 17.68 23.11
N ALA A 22 17.83 17.07 23.73
CA ALA A 22 17.16 15.93 23.15
C ALA A 22 16.55 16.39 21.82
N GLN A 23 17.26 16.16 20.72
CA GLN A 23 16.74 16.44 19.39
C GLN A 23 15.45 15.61 19.24
N ALA A 24 14.32 16.28 19.09
CA ALA A 24 13.03 15.60 18.96
C ALA A 24 13.16 14.56 17.84
N GLN A 25 13.01 13.28 18.18
CA GLN A 25 13.10 12.21 17.20
C GLN A 25 12.02 12.44 16.15
N GLN A 26 12.37 12.24 14.89
CA GLN A 26 11.43 12.33 13.79
C GLN A 26 11.57 11.13 12.87
N VAL A 27 10.51 10.84 12.13
CA VAL A 27 10.49 9.82 11.09
C VAL A 27 9.76 10.36 9.85
N ASN A 28 10.38 10.19 8.68
CA ASN A 28 9.84 10.60 7.40
C ASN A 28 9.26 9.37 6.68
N ILE A 29 7.96 9.38 6.42
CA ILE A 29 7.23 8.21 5.92
C ILE A 29 6.59 8.55 4.58
N ILE A 30 6.81 7.70 3.57
CA ILE A 30 5.91 7.61 2.43
C ILE A 30 4.78 6.66 2.82
N CYS A 31 3.54 7.12 2.69
CA CYS A 31 2.34 6.32 2.97
C CYS A 31 1.58 6.08 1.66
N SER A 32 1.33 4.81 1.33
CA SER A 32 0.70 4.39 0.08
C SER A 32 -0.64 3.67 0.31
N VAL A 33 -1.35 4.04 1.38
CA VAL A 33 -2.73 3.64 1.66
C VAL A 33 -3.65 4.86 1.66
N GLN A 34 -4.89 4.72 2.08
CA GLN A 34 -5.87 5.80 2.14
C GLN A 34 -5.45 6.90 3.15
N ALA A 35 -5.80 8.15 2.85
CA ALA A 35 -5.39 9.32 3.61
C ALA A 35 -5.80 9.27 5.09
N GLU A 36 -6.98 8.75 5.34
CA GLU A 36 -7.56 8.62 6.67
C GLU A 36 -6.73 7.69 7.54
N TRP A 37 -6.29 6.56 6.97
CA TRP A 37 -5.41 5.61 7.67
C TRP A 37 -4.02 6.19 7.90
N CYS A 38 -3.42 6.80 6.88
CA CYS A 38 -2.13 7.49 7.02
C CYS A 38 -2.15 8.55 8.14
N SER A 39 -3.20 9.37 8.18
CA SER A 39 -3.37 10.41 9.20
C SER A 39 -3.57 9.83 10.60
N MET A 40 -4.34 8.76 10.72
CA MET A 40 -4.57 8.08 12.00
C MET A 40 -3.27 7.47 12.52
N LEU A 41 -2.52 6.74 11.68
CA LEU A 41 -1.22 6.17 12.03
C LEU A 41 -0.25 7.26 12.54
N SER A 42 -0.13 8.35 11.78
CA SER A 42 0.73 9.48 12.16
C SER A 42 0.35 10.06 13.50
N THR A 43 -0.95 10.31 13.70
CA THR A 43 -1.48 10.93 14.93
C THR A 43 -1.29 10.01 16.14
N VAL A 44 -1.67 8.74 16.04
CA VAL A 44 -1.57 7.80 17.15
C VAL A 44 -0.12 7.53 17.50
N TYR A 45 0.75 7.29 16.50
CA TYR A 45 2.16 7.06 16.74
C TYR A 45 2.84 8.27 17.41
N ALA A 46 2.62 9.48 16.90
CA ALA A 46 3.20 10.69 17.49
C ALA A 46 2.72 10.91 18.94
N ARG A 47 1.44 10.68 19.23
CA ARG A 47 0.89 10.82 20.59
C ARG A 47 1.44 9.80 21.58
N THR A 48 1.65 8.55 21.12
CA THR A 48 2.09 7.47 21.99
C THR A 48 3.60 7.45 22.23
N THR A 49 4.39 7.97 21.29
CA THR A 49 5.86 7.88 21.34
C THR A 49 6.58 9.22 21.51
N GLY A 50 5.90 10.33 21.25
CA GLY A 50 6.52 11.65 21.18
C GLY A 50 7.36 11.89 19.92
N VAL A 51 7.45 10.91 18.99
CA VAL A 51 8.21 11.03 17.75
C VAL A 51 7.41 11.85 16.74
N LYS A 52 8.03 12.88 16.15
CA LYS A 52 7.42 13.66 15.08
C LYS A 52 7.32 12.83 13.79
N VAL A 53 6.14 12.73 13.22
CA VAL A 53 5.90 12.03 11.94
C VAL A 53 5.74 13.05 10.82
N ASN A 54 6.60 12.98 9.80
CA ASN A 54 6.44 13.70 8.55
C ASN A 54 5.97 12.69 7.50
N MET A 55 4.74 12.83 7.02
CA MET A 55 4.12 11.84 6.14
C MET A 55 3.80 12.44 4.78
N ALA A 56 4.25 11.77 3.71
CA ALA A 56 3.94 12.09 2.32
C ALA A 56 3.11 10.97 1.70
N MET A 57 2.03 11.32 1.01
CA MET A 57 1.18 10.35 0.34
C MET A 57 1.59 10.15 -1.11
N LYS A 58 1.72 8.87 -1.52
CA LYS A 58 2.07 8.49 -2.90
C LYS A 58 1.46 7.14 -3.26
N GLY A 59 1.10 6.97 -4.53
CA GLY A 59 0.83 5.64 -5.09
C GLY A 59 2.08 4.76 -5.07
N SER A 60 1.92 3.44 -5.09
CA SER A 60 3.05 2.51 -4.96
C SER A 60 4.13 2.68 -6.04
N GLY A 61 3.73 2.93 -7.29
CA GLY A 61 4.68 3.19 -8.37
C GLY A 61 5.43 4.51 -8.22
N GLU A 62 4.75 5.55 -7.72
CA GLU A 62 5.36 6.86 -7.44
C GLU A 62 6.31 6.82 -6.25
N ALA A 63 5.97 6.04 -5.21
CA ALA A 63 6.82 5.81 -4.06
C ALA A 63 8.15 5.16 -4.49
N LEU A 64 8.07 4.09 -5.31
CA LEU A 64 9.26 3.46 -5.86
C LEU A 64 10.11 4.43 -6.69
N ALA A 65 9.49 5.22 -7.57
CA ALA A 65 10.20 6.22 -8.38
C ALA A 65 10.89 7.27 -7.50
N GLN A 66 10.25 7.72 -6.41
CA GLN A 66 10.87 8.63 -5.46
C GLN A 66 12.09 7.99 -4.76
N LEU A 67 11.97 6.75 -4.28
CA LEU A 67 13.09 6.06 -3.63
C LEU A 67 14.28 5.87 -4.58
N ILE A 68 14.02 5.61 -5.88
CA ILE A 68 15.06 5.56 -6.91
C ILE A 68 15.76 6.93 -7.05
N ALA A 69 14.98 8.01 -7.11
CA ALA A 69 15.50 9.37 -7.23
C ALA A 69 16.27 9.82 -5.97
N GLU A 70 15.92 9.31 -4.80
CA GLU A 70 16.57 9.61 -3.52
C GLU A 70 17.73 8.65 -3.18
N ARG A 71 18.08 7.70 -4.05
CA ARG A 71 19.04 6.61 -3.78
C ARG A 71 20.32 7.07 -3.08
N ASP A 72 20.95 8.13 -3.60
CA ASP A 72 22.24 8.61 -3.11
C ASP A 72 22.11 9.61 -1.93
N ASN A 73 20.89 10.07 -1.67
CA ASN A 73 20.58 11.03 -0.60
C ASN A 73 19.17 10.78 -0.05
N PRO A 74 18.92 9.67 0.68
CA PRO A 74 17.62 9.31 1.18
C PRO A 74 17.03 10.38 2.10
N LYS A 75 15.79 10.78 1.83
CA LYS A 75 14.99 11.68 2.66
C LYS A 75 13.87 10.94 3.37
N THR A 76 13.49 9.79 2.83
CA THR A 76 12.47 8.89 3.36
C THR A 76 13.12 7.88 4.30
N ASP A 77 12.48 7.59 5.43
CA ASP A 77 12.95 6.62 6.41
C ASP A 77 12.17 5.30 6.34
N VAL A 78 10.85 5.39 6.13
CA VAL A 78 9.95 4.22 6.02
C VAL A 78 9.01 4.43 4.83
N TRP A 79 8.77 3.35 4.10
CA TRP A 79 7.66 3.28 3.16
C TRP A 79 6.61 2.33 3.72
N PHE A 80 5.43 2.87 4.06
CA PHE A 80 4.30 2.15 4.65
C PHE A 80 3.17 1.98 3.64
N GLY A 81 2.73 0.74 3.45
CA GLY A 81 1.57 0.41 2.60
C GLY A 81 1.85 0.46 1.10
N GLY A 82 0.81 0.22 0.34
CA GLY A 82 0.89 -0.05 -1.09
C GLY A 82 1.17 -1.52 -1.40
N THR A 83 1.05 -1.91 -2.67
CA THR A 83 1.22 -3.29 -3.09
C THR A 83 2.66 -3.77 -2.93
N GLY A 84 2.84 -5.07 -2.68
CA GLY A 84 4.14 -5.66 -2.39
C GLY A 84 5.11 -5.68 -3.57
N ASP A 85 4.59 -5.74 -4.80
CA ASP A 85 5.46 -5.81 -5.98
C ASP A 85 6.46 -4.66 -6.06
N PRO A 86 6.10 -3.37 -5.91
CA PRO A 86 7.07 -2.28 -5.88
C PRO A 86 8.01 -2.31 -4.67
N HIS A 87 7.57 -2.87 -3.53
CA HIS A 87 8.46 -3.08 -2.38
C HIS A 87 9.52 -4.16 -2.67
N LEU A 88 9.15 -5.25 -3.36
CA LEU A 88 10.09 -6.27 -3.81
C LEU A 88 11.10 -5.69 -4.81
N GLN A 89 10.66 -4.80 -5.70
CA GLN A 89 11.56 -4.09 -6.62
C GLN A 89 12.51 -3.14 -5.87
N ALA A 90 12.03 -2.42 -4.87
CA ALA A 90 12.89 -1.60 -4.01
C ALA A 90 13.93 -2.47 -3.29
N ALA A 91 13.55 -3.66 -2.86
CA ALA A 91 14.45 -4.64 -2.23
C ALA A 91 15.51 -5.17 -3.23
N GLU A 92 15.12 -5.51 -4.46
CA GLU A 92 15.99 -5.94 -5.56
C GLU A 92 16.99 -4.83 -5.93
N LEU A 93 16.53 -3.59 -6.06
CA LEU A 93 17.34 -2.42 -6.38
C LEU A 93 18.24 -1.95 -5.23
N GLY A 94 18.18 -2.60 -4.07
CA GLY A 94 18.99 -2.27 -2.90
C GLY A 94 18.58 -0.95 -2.22
N LEU A 95 17.33 -0.51 -2.37
CA LEU A 95 16.77 0.71 -1.78
C LEU A 95 16.20 0.49 -0.38
N SER A 96 15.95 -0.77 0.00
CA SER A 96 15.40 -1.15 1.30
C SER A 96 16.48 -1.80 2.17
N LEU A 97 16.42 -1.53 3.48
CA LEU A 97 17.30 -2.11 4.49
C LEU A 97 16.80 -3.51 4.87
N ALA A 98 17.71 -4.49 4.95
CA ALA A 98 17.39 -5.78 5.52
C ALA A 98 17.20 -5.65 7.05
N TYR A 99 16.01 -5.97 7.53
CA TYR A 99 15.67 -5.93 8.94
C TYR A 99 14.67 -7.03 9.30
N GLN A 100 15.14 -8.01 10.06
CA GLN A 100 14.30 -9.08 10.57
C GLN A 100 13.64 -8.65 11.87
N SER A 101 12.34 -8.38 11.81
CA SER A 101 11.55 -8.01 12.98
C SER A 101 11.37 -9.18 13.94
N PRO A 102 11.49 -9.01 15.25
CA PRO A 102 11.11 -10.00 16.25
C PRO A 102 9.61 -10.34 16.23
N ALA A 103 8.75 -9.45 15.69
CA ALA A 103 7.33 -9.70 15.52
C ALA A 103 7.00 -10.68 14.38
N LEU A 104 7.96 -10.98 13.50
CA LEU A 104 7.72 -11.79 12.29
C LEU A 104 7.02 -13.14 12.56
N PRO A 105 7.32 -13.94 13.60
CA PRO A 105 6.63 -15.19 13.89
C PRO A 105 5.14 -15.02 14.25
N GLN A 106 4.73 -13.82 14.68
CA GLN A 106 3.36 -13.49 15.05
C GLN A 106 2.49 -13.13 13.84
N LEU A 107 3.10 -12.93 12.66
CA LEU A 107 2.39 -12.60 11.44
C LEU A 107 1.86 -13.85 10.73
N HIS A 108 0.88 -13.68 9.86
CA HIS A 108 0.39 -14.74 8.98
C HIS A 108 1.48 -15.23 8.01
N ALA A 109 1.38 -16.49 7.56
CA ALA A 109 2.39 -17.14 6.71
C ALA A 109 2.74 -16.34 5.44
N TRP A 110 1.75 -15.75 4.78
CA TRP A 110 1.96 -14.93 3.57
C TRP A 110 2.85 -13.71 3.83
N ALA A 111 2.72 -13.06 5.00
CA ALA A 111 3.55 -11.91 5.37
C ALA A 111 4.99 -12.33 5.72
N GLN A 112 5.13 -13.48 6.40
CA GLN A 112 6.44 -14.09 6.70
C GLN A 112 7.17 -14.50 5.42
N GLN A 113 6.45 -15.14 4.49
CA GLN A 113 7.01 -15.58 3.20
C GLN A 113 7.53 -14.40 2.38
N GLN A 114 6.80 -13.30 2.31
CA GLN A 114 7.28 -12.10 1.61
C GLN A 114 8.54 -11.52 2.25
N ALA A 115 8.61 -11.48 3.59
CA ALA A 115 9.81 -11.04 4.28
C ALA A 115 11.02 -11.94 3.95
N GLN A 116 10.85 -13.26 3.98
CA GLN A 116 11.89 -14.22 3.64
C GLN A 116 12.35 -14.10 2.18
N GLN A 117 11.41 -14.04 1.23
CA GLN A 117 11.69 -13.91 -0.20
C GLN A 117 12.46 -12.63 -0.54
N SER A 118 12.20 -11.54 0.17
CA SER A 118 12.92 -10.27 0.00
C SER A 118 14.28 -10.21 0.72
N GLY A 119 14.68 -11.25 1.45
CA GLY A 119 15.83 -11.18 2.37
C GLY A 119 15.61 -10.20 3.51
N TYR A 120 14.40 -10.18 4.05
CA TYR A 120 13.94 -9.29 5.13
C TYR A 120 14.01 -7.80 4.81
N LYS A 121 13.94 -7.44 3.54
CA LYS A 121 13.96 -6.03 3.08
C LYS A 121 12.57 -5.40 3.00
N THR A 122 11.52 -6.21 3.06
CA THR A 122 10.13 -5.78 3.17
C THR A 122 9.32 -6.81 3.93
N VAL A 123 8.17 -6.42 4.49
CA VAL A 123 7.24 -7.32 5.20
C VAL A 123 5.81 -7.03 4.79
N GLY A 124 4.98 -8.06 4.71
CA GLY A 124 3.55 -7.91 4.51
C GLY A 124 2.87 -7.34 5.77
N ILE A 125 2.05 -6.32 5.61
CA ILE A 125 1.30 -5.70 6.71
C ILE A 125 -0.20 -5.87 6.58
N TYR A 126 -0.71 -6.11 5.38
CA TYR A 126 -2.10 -6.45 5.11
C TYR A 126 -2.23 -7.21 3.78
N SER A 127 -3.41 -7.78 3.52
CA SER A 127 -3.74 -8.38 2.23
C SER A 127 -5.17 -8.03 1.81
N GLY A 128 -5.41 -7.99 0.49
CA GLY A 128 -6.71 -7.72 -0.08
C GLY A 128 -6.86 -8.27 -1.49
N PRO A 129 -8.00 -8.92 -1.83
CA PRO A 129 -8.24 -9.47 -3.16
C PRO A 129 -8.64 -8.38 -4.15
N LEU A 130 -8.18 -8.54 -5.39
CA LEU A 130 -8.59 -7.71 -6.51
C LEU A 130 -9.99 -8.14 -6.97
N GLY A 131 -10.77 -7.19 -7.49
CA GLY A 131 -12.09 -7.48 -8.03
C GLY A 131 -12.77 -6.24 -8.61
N PHE A 132 -14.09 -6.24 -8.54
CA PHE A 132 -14.91 -5.17 -9.11
C PHE A 132 -15.67 -4.45 -8.01
N GLY A 133 -15.65 -3.11 -8.03
CA GLY A 133 -16.62 -2.28 -7.34
C GLY A 133 -17.71 -1.86 -8.33
N TYR A 134 -18.95 -1.80 -7.91
CA TYR A 134 -20.05 -1.34 -8.75
C TYR A 134 -21.08 -0.55 -7.97
N ASN A 135 -21.75 0.39 -8.64
CA ASN A 135 -22.84 1.16 -8.08
C ASN A 135 -24.16 0.48 -8.48
N PRO A 136 -24.90 -0.14 -7.56
CA PRO A 136 -26.13 -0.86 -7.88
C PRO A 136 -27.24 0.04 -8.43
N GLU A 137 -27.31 1.30 -8.01
CA GLU A 137 -28.31 2.26 -8.50
C GLU A 137 -28.02 2.67 -9.96
N LEU A 138 -26.74 2.91 -10.29
CA LEU A 138 -26.35 3.21 -11.67
C LEU A 138 -26.55 2.01 -12.58
N LEU A 139 -26.18 0.80 -12.14
CA LEU A 139 -26.42 -0.41 -12.92
C LEU A 139 -27.90 -0.58 -13.20
N ALA A 140 -28.78 -0.43 -12.21
CA ALA A 140 -30.22 -0.51 -12.39
C ALA A 140 -30.75 0.57 -13.33
N LYS A 141 -30.35 1.84 -13.17
CA LYS A 141 -30.74 2.96 -14.01
C LYS A 141 -30.35 2.76 -15.47
N LYS A 142 -29.16 2.23 -15.72
CA LYS A 142 -28.61 1.99 -17.06
C LYS A 142 -28.95 0.61 -17.60
N LYS A 143 -29.67 -0.22 -16.85
CA LYS A 143 -30.03 -1.61 -17.19
C LYS A 143 -28.81 -2.49 -17.45
N LEU A 144 -27.70 -2.24 -16.74
CA LEU A 144 -26.46 -3.01 -16.85
C LEU A 144 -26.50 -4.19 -15.88
N PRO A 145 -26.06 -5.39 -16.27
CA PRO A 145 -25.93 -6.51 -15.35
C PRO A 145 -24.79 -6.28 -14.35
N VAL A 146 -24.80 -6.95 -13.20
CA VAL A 146 -23.66 -7.00 -12.29
C VAL A 146 -22.56 -7.86 -12.96
N PRO A 147 -21.31 -7.36 -13.12
CA PRO A 147 -20.22 -8.15 -13.68
C PRO A 147 -19.79 -9.24 -12.69
N LYS A 148 -19.66 -10.49 -13.13
CA LYS A 148 -19.29 -11.65 -12.31
C LYS A 148 -17.98 -12.30 -12.73
N THR A 149 -17.53 -12.03 -13.94
CA THR A 149 -16.30 -12.58 -14.53
C THR A 149 -15.51 -11.48 -15.22
N TRP A 150 -14.23 -11.73 -15.47
CA TRP A 150 -13.43 -10.81 -16.29
C TRP A 150 -14.03 -10.59 -17.67
N ALA A 151 -14.58 -11.65 -18.29
CA ALA A 151 -15.21 -11.56 -19.61
C ALA A 151 -16.44 -10.63 -19.62
N ASP A 152 -17.18 -10.51 -18.53
CA ASP A 152 -18.33 -9.62 -18.45
C ASP A 152 -17.97 -8.16 -18.70
N LEU A 153 -16.78 -7.72 -18.27
CA LEU A 153 -16.31 -6.35 -18.46
C LEU A 153 -16.05 -5.97 -19.94
N LEU A 154 -16.01 -6.96 -20.84
CA LEU A 154 -15.82 -6.75 -22.28
C LEU A 154 -17.14 -6.51 -23.03
N LYS A 155 -18.30 -6.66 -22.38
CA LYS A 155 -19.59 -6.44 -23.03
C LYS A 155 -19.71 -4.98 -23.49
N PRO A 156 -20.24 -4.73 -24.69
CA PRO A 156 -20.37 -3.37 -25.24
C PRO A 156 -21.20 -2.43 -24.38
N ASP A 157 -22.11 -2.98 -23.56
CA ASP A 157 -22.96 -2.22 -22.65
C ASP A 157 -22.16 -1.45 -21.59
N TYR A 158 -20.93 -1.89 -21.29
CA TYR A 158 -20.05 -1.21 -20.35
C TYR A 158 -19.16 -0.14 -21.00
N LYS A 159 -19.38 0.22 -22.27
CA LYS A 159 -18.57 1.24 -22.94
C LYS A 159 -18.60 2.57 -22.18
N GLY A 160 -17.42 3.03 -21.72
CA GLY A 160 -17.26 4.25 -20.94
C GLY A 160 -17.78 4.15 -19.48
N GLU A 161 -18.11 2.95 -19.00
CA GLU A 161 -18.70 2.72 -17.68
C GLU A 161 -17.71 2.15 -16.66
N ILE A 162 -16.47 1.92 -17.06
CA ILE A 162 -15.45 1.29 -16.21
C ILE A 162 -14.33 2.27 -15.95
N GLN A 163 -13.89 2.36 -14.69
CA GLN A 163 -12.63 3.01 -14.32
C GLN A 163 -11.63 2.01 -13.74
N VAL A 164 -10.36 2.25 -14.03
CA VAL A 164 -9.22 1.53 -13.47
C VAL A 164 -8.07 2.51 -13.28
N ALA A 165 -7.13 2.21 -12.40
CA ALA A 165 -5.95 3.05 -12.25
C ALA A 165 -4.93 2.82 -13.38
N ASN A 166 -4.00 3.75 -13.57
CA ASN A 166 -2.89 3.59 -14.52
C ASN A 166 -1.82 2.65 -13.94
N PRO A 167 -1.41 1.60 -14.65
CA PRO A 167 -0.44 0.61 -14.15
C PRO A 167 0.95 1.16 -13.84
N ALA A 168 1.36 2.26 -14.48
CA ALA A 168 2.65 2.88 -14.20
C ALA A 168 2.71 3.55 -12.83
N SER A 169 1.59 4.17 -12.38
CA SER A 169 1.51 4.88 -11.10
C SER A 169 0.91 4.05 -9.97
N SER A 170 0.06 3.07 -10.27
CA SER A 170 -0.72 2.29 -9.31
C SER A 170 -0.30 0.83 -9.26
N GLY A 171 -0.04 0.33 -8.06
CA GLY A 171 0.16 -1.09 -7.82
C GLY A 171 -1.11 -1.92 -8.07
N THR A 172 -2.30 -1.39 -7.75
CA THR A 172 -3.60 -2.06 -8.00
C THR A 172 -3.76 -2.44 -9.47
N ALA A 173 -3.49 -1.49 -10.38
CA ALA A 173 -3.60 -1.74 -11.81
C ALA A 173 -2.48 -2.65 -12.34
N TYR A 174 -1.29 -2.61 -11.75
CA TYR A 174 -0.25 -3.59 -12.07
C TYR A 174 -0.66 -4.99 -11.60
N THR A 175 -1.22 -5.13 -10.39
CA THR A 175 -1.79 -6.40 -9.91
C THR A 175 -2.87 -6.93 -10.86
N MET A 176 -3.69 -6.06 -11.47
CA MET A 176 -4.65 -6.47 -12.51
C MET A 176 -3.94 -7.08 -13.72
N ILE A 177 -2.93 -6.41 -14.28
CA ILE A 177 -2.17 -6.94 -15.43
C ILE A 177 -1.56 -8.30 -15.07
N ALA A 178 -0.84 -8.38 -13.96
CA ALA A 178 -0.20 -9.62 -13.53
C ALA A 178 -1.20 -10.74 -13.23
N THR A 179 -2.38 -10.43 -12.69
CA THR A 179 -3.48 -11.38 -12.49
C THR A 179 -3.97 -11.95 -13.83
N LEU A 180 -4.26 -11.07 -14.79
CA LEU A 180 -4.77 -11.49 -16.11
C LEU A 180 -3.73 -12.33 -16.87
N VAL A 181 -2.46 -11.94 -16.81
CA VAL A 181 -1.35 -12.70 -17.41
C VAL A 181 -1.26 -14.11 -16.82
N GLN A 182 -1.44 -14.25 -15.51
CA GLN A 182 -1.39 -15.55 -14.84
C GLN A 182 -2.65 -16.39 -15.08
N LEU A 183 -3.81 -15.76 -15.25
CA LEU A 183 -5.08 -16.45 -15.50
C LEU A 183 -5.18 -17.00 -16.92
N MET A 184 -4.73 -16.27 -17.93
CA MET A 184 -5.04 -16.59 -19.31
C MET A 184 -3.81 -16.65 -20.25
N GLY A 185 -2.61 -16.45 -19.71
CA GLY A 185 -1.39 -16.30 -20.50
C GLY A 185 -1.22 -14.88 -21.04
N GLU A 186 0.03 -14.52 -21.33
CA GLU A 186 0.38 -13.11 -21.57
C GLU A 186 -0.29 -12.54 -22.81
N ASP A 187 -0.22 -13.22 -23.95
CA ASP A 187 -0.76 -12.68 -25.20
C ASP A 187 -2.29 -12.53 -25.14
N GLN A 188 -2.97 -13.52 -24.54
CA GLN A 188 -4.42 -13.45 -24.36
C GLN A 188 -4.81 -12.34 -23.36
N ALA A 189 -4.01 -12.10 -22.31
CA ALA A 189 -4.22 -11.02 -21.38
C ALA A 189 -4.12 -9.65 -22.06
N TYR A 190 -3.17 -9.46 -22.98
CA TYR A 190 -3.05 -8.20 -23.71
C TYR A 190 -4.16 -8.02 -24.75
N GLU A 191 -4.61 -9.07 -25.43
CA GLU A 191 -5.81 -9.02 -26.28
C GLU A 191 -7.07 -8.69 -25.45
N TYR A 192 -7.19 -9.24 -24.25
CA TYR A 192 -8.24 -8.88 -23.30
C TYR A 192 -8.15 -7.39 -22.92
N LEU A 193 -6.97 -6.89 -22.52
CA LEU A 193 -6.75 -5.50 -22.13
C LEU A 193 -7.06 -4.50 -23.23
N LYS A 194 -6.73 -4.83 -24.49
CA LYS A 194 -7.11 -4.02 -25.68
C LYS A 194 -8.63 -3.90 -25.84
N LYS A 195 -9.36 -4.98 -25.59
CA LYS A 195 -10.83 -4.98 -25.62
C LYS A 195 -11.41 -4.20 -24.44
N LEU A 196 -10.87 -4.43 -23.23
CA LEU A 196 -11.27 -3.73 -22.02
C LEU A 196 -11.07 -2.22 -22.14
N HIS A 197 -9.96 -1.78 -22.75
CA HIS A 197 -9.63 -0.37 -22.97
C HIS A 197 -10.76 0.43 -23.61
N LYS A 198 -11.53 -0.18 -24.54
CA LYS A 198 -12.68 0.44 -25.20
C LYS A 198 -13.84 0.73 -24.23
N ASN A 199 -13.88 0.06 -23.09
CA ASN A 199 -14.91 0.22 -22.07
C ASN A 199 -14.45 1.10 -20.89
N ILE A 200 -13.15 1.44 -20.85
CA ILE A 200 -12.57 2.32 -19.81
C ILE A 200 -12.92 3.77 -20.14
N SER A 201 -13.50 4.48 -19.19
CA SER A 201 -13.71 5.94 -19.27
C SER A 201 -12.48 6.74 -18.84
N THR A 202 -11.75 6.24 -17.85
CA THR A 202 -10.61 6.98 -17.26
C THR A 202 -9.62 6.02 -16.60
N TYR A 203 -8.34 6.29 -16.80
CA TYR A 203 -7.25 5.71 -16.00
C TYR A 203 -6.84 6.69 -14.90
N THR A 204 -7.18 6.37 -13.65
CA THR A 204 -6.86 7.23 -12.51
C THR A 204 -5.39 7.09 -12.08
N ARG A 205 -4.87 8.11 -11.40
CA ARG A 205 -3.50 8.07 -10.87
C ARG A 205 -3.37 7.14 -9.66
N SER A 206 -4.35 7.15 -8.76
CA SER A 206 -4.39 6.34 -7.53
C SER A 206 -5.22 5.08 -7.73
N GLY A 207 -4.77 3.95 -7.12
CA GLY A 207 -5.50 2.68 -7.13
C GLY A 207 -6.88 2.74 -6.46
N THR A 208 -7.08 3.66 -5.51
CA THR A 208 -8.37 3.88 -4.83
C THR A 208 -9.29 4.87 -5.55
N GLY A 209 -8.79 5.56 -6.60
CA GLY A 209 -9.58 6.52 -7.39
C GLY A 209 -10.82 5.90 -8.01
N PRO A 210 -10.72 4.75 -8.71
CA PRO A 210 -11.85 4.15 -9.40
C PRO A 210 -13.00 3.76 -8.48
N ILE A 211 -12.72 3.17 -7.31
CA ILE A 211 -13.79 2.75 -6.40
C ILE A 211 -14.49 3.93 -5.76
N LYS A 212 -13.77 5.02 -5.50
CA LYS A 212 -14.36 6.29 -5.03
C LYS A 212 -15.23 6.94 -6.10
N ALA A 213 -14.84 6.86 -7.38
CA ALA A 213 -15.65 7.34 -8.50
C ALA A 213 -16.97 6.54 -8.62
N VAL A 214 -16.91 5.21 -8.45
CA VAL A 214 -18.12 4.36 -8.40
C VAL A 214 -19.02 4.76 -7.22
N ALA A 215 -18.47 4.93 -6.03
CA ALA A 215 -19.21 5.32 -4.84
C ALA A 215 -19.97 6.65 -5.06
N ARG A 216 -19.33 7.63 -5.69
CA ARG A 216 -19.94 8.94 -6.00
C ARG A 216 -20.87 8.95 -7.20
N GLY A 217 -21.03 7.83 -7.90
CA GLY A 217 -21.86 7.74 -9.09
C GLY A 217 -21.25 8.37 -10.36
N GLU A 218 -19.94 8.57 -10.40
CA GLU A 218 -19.23 9.12 -11.57
C GLU A 218 -19.00 8.04 -12.65
N THR A 219 -19.00 6.78 -12.26
CA THR A 219 -18.87 5.60 -13.14
C THR A 219 -19.62 4.43 -12.55
N SER A 220 -20.01 3.46 -13.38
CA SER A 220 -20.81 2.33 -12.93
C SER A 220 -20.00 1.20 -12.31
N VAL A 221 -18.77 0.97 -12.78
CA VAL A 221 -17.91 -0.15 -12.39
C VAL A 221 -16.48 0.31 -12.22
N SER A 222 -15.77 -0.31 -11.29
CA SER A 222 -14.30 -0.16 -11.11
C SER A 222 -13.63 -1.51 -11.07
N ILE A 223 -12.35 -1.54 -11.47
CA ILE A 223 -11.43 -2.63 -11.13
C ILE A 223 -10.54 -2.09 -9.99
N SER A 224 -10.71 -2.66 -8.80
CA SER A 224 -10.10 -2.17 -7.56
C SER A 224 -9.90 -3.32 -6.58
N PHE A 225 -9.22 -3.08 -5.46
CA PHE A 225 -9.28 -4.05 -4.36
C PHE A 225 -10.65 -3.99 -3.69
N VAL A 226 -11.26 -5.15 -3.48
CA VAL A 226 -12.66 -5.23 -2.98
C VAL A 226 -12.82 -4.78 -1.53
N HIS A 227 -11.74 -4.74 -0.76
CA HIS A 227 -11.75 -4.25 0.62
C HIS A 227 -11.97 -2.73 0.74
N ASP A 228 -11.81 -1.98 -0.35
CA ASP A 228 -12.05 -0.53 -0.36
C ASP A 228 -13.56 -0.20 -0.37
N GLY A 229 -14.39 -1.04 -0.99
CA GLY A 229 -15.83 -0.79 -1.12
C GLY A 229 -16.60 -0.71 0.20
N PRO A 230 -16.41 -1.63 1.16
CA PRO A 230 -17.09 -1.58 2.46
C PRO A 230 -16.85 -0.28 3.23
N GLY A 231 -15.70 0.38 3.03
CA GLY A 231 -15.38 1.68 3.63
C GLY A 231 -16.26 2.80 3.06
N GLU A 232 -16.42 2.84 1.75
CA GLU A 232 -17.30 3.80 1.08
C GLU A 232 -18.78 3.52 1.41
N LYS A 233 -19.18 2.23 1.47
CA LYS A 233 -20.54 1.83 1.88
C LYS A 233 -20.86 2.24 3.32
N ALA A 234 -19.89 2.13 4.23
CA ALA A 234 -20.07 2.57 5.63
C ALA A 234 -20.26 4.09 5.76
N GLN A 235 -19.86 4.86 4.77
CA GLN A 235 -20.09 6.30 4.66
C GLN A 235 -21.42 6.65 3.99
N GLY A 236 -22.22 5.65 3.62
CA GLY A 236 -23.55 5.83 3.03
C GLY A 236 -23.59 5.84 1.50
N PHE A 237 -22.47 5.55 0.83
CA PHE A 237 -22.46 5.50 -0.64
C PHE A 237 -23.05 4.19 -1.17
N PRO A 238 -23.80 4.23 -2.30
CA PRO A 238 -24.38 3.06 -2.95
C PRO A 238 -23.32 2.29 -3.74
N ILE A 239 -22.54 1.48 -3.02
CA ILE A 239 -21.48 0.67 -3.61
C ILE A 239 -21.49 -0.76 -3.08
N GLU A 240 -21.26 -1.70 -3.98
CA GLU A 240 -21.02 -3.10 -3.68
C GLU A 240 -19.72 -3.57 -4.33
N THR A 241 -19.15 -4.66 -3.80
CA THR A 241 -17.95 -5.26 -4.36
C THR A 241 -18.13 -6.75 -4.59
N ILE A 242 -17.44 -7.26 -5.62
CA ILE A 242 -17.45 -8.68 -5.97
C ILE A 242 -16.08 -9.09 -6.51
N THR A 243 -15.66 -10.31 -6.19
CA THR A 243 -14.49 -10.92 -6.82
C THR A 243 -14.88 -11.73 -8.05
N PRO A 244 -14.09 -11.73 -9.13
CA PRO A 244 -14.38 -12.51 -10.33
C PRO A 244 -14.49 -14.01 -10.04
N ALA A 245 -15.57 -14.66 -10.52
CA ALA A 245 -15.81 -16.10 -10.33
C ALA A 245 -14.80 -16.99 -11.07
N ASP A 246 -14.18 -16.46 -12.11
CA ASP A 246 -13.12 -17.12 -12.89
C ASP A 246 -11.75 -17.07 -12.21
N GLY A 247 -11.61 -16.27 -11.16
CA GLY A 247 -10.41 -16.20 -10.32
C GLY A 247 -9.78 -14.82 -10.30
N THR A 248 -9.01 -14.55 -9.24
CA THR A 248 -8.34 -13.26 -9.08
C THR A 248 -7.06 -13.36 -8.25
N GLY A 249 -6.18 -12.36 -8.38
CA GLY A 249 -5.04 -12.16 -7.49
C GLY A 249 -5.41 -11.39 -6.24
N ALA A 250 -4.46 -11.32 -5.34
CA ALA A 250 -4.54 -10.46 -4.15
C ALA A 250 -3.23 -9.70 -3.97
N GLU A 251 -3.32 -8.51 -3.38
CA GLU A 251 -2.12 -7.82 -2.93
C GLU A 251 -1.62 -8.38 -1.59
N ILE A 252 -0.32 -8.24 -1.37
CA ILE A 252 0.27 -8.21 -0.04
C ILE A 252 0.76 -6.79 0.17
N GLY A 253 -0.04 -5.98 0.86
CA GLY A 253 0.38 -4.63 1.21
C GLY A 253 1.59 -4.67 2.13
N SER A 254 2.57 -3.81 1.89
CA SER A 254 3.91 -4.01 2.44
C SER A 254 4.47 -2.81 3.15
N MET A 255 5.53 -3.03 3.93
CA MET A 255 6.29 -2.00 4.60
C MET A 255 7.79 -2.27 4.48
N SER A 256 8.58 -1.22 4.28
CA SER A 256 10.03 -1.30 4.15
C SER A 256 10.71 -0.16 4.90
N ILE A 257 11.86 -0.43 5.53
CA ILE A 257 12.78 0.61 6.00
C ILE A 257 13.68 0.98 4.83
N VAL A 258 13.84 2.27 4.56
CA VAL A 258 14.69 2.75 3.47
C VAL A 258 16.17 2.61 3.85
N LYS A 259 16.96 2.06 2.92
CA LYS A 259 18.42 1.96 3.12
C LYS A 259 19.03 3.35 3.12
N GLY A 260 19.87 3.64 4.10
CA GLY A 260 20.46 4.97 4.28
C GLY A 260 19.54 5.96 4.99
N SER A 261 18.43 5.49 5.60
CA SER A 261 17.58 6.31 6.47
C SER A 261 18.40 7.13 7.47
N ARG A 262 18.11 8.44 7.54
CA ARG A 262 18.79 9.36 8.46
C ARG A 262 18.29 9.24 9.89
N ASN A 263 17.11 8.68 10.07
CA ASN A 263 16.45 8.51 11.37
C ASN A 263 16.23 7.02 11.67
N LEU A 264 17.25 6.18 11.46
CA LEU A 264 17.12 4.71 11.48
C LEU A 264 16.51 4.16 12.78
N ALA A 265 16.86 4.73 13.92
CA ALA A 265 16.28 4.29 15.21
C ALA A 265 14.77 4.53 15.26
N ALA A 266 14.32 5.73 14.86
CA ALA A 266 12.89 6.06 14.77
C ALA A 266 12.18 5.25 13.69
N ALA A 267 12.84 4.98 12.55
CA ALA A 267 12.32 4.11 11.50
C ALA A 267 12.05 2.69 12.00
N LYS A 268 12.99 2.08 12.72
CA LYS A 268 12.81 0.76 13.33
C LYS A 268 11.72 0.77 14.40
N GLN A 269 11.66 1.80 15.23
CA GLN A 269 10.63 1.96 16.25
C GLN A 269 9.23 2.04 15.61
N PHE A 270 9.07 2.83 14.55
CA PHE A 270 7.81 2.89 13.80
C PHE A 270 7.48 1.54 13.14
N TYR A 271 8.46 0.87 12.55
CA TYR A 271 8.29 -0.42 11.90
C TYR A 271 7.75 -1.48 12.86
N GLU A 272 8.35 -1.61 14.06
CA GLU A 272 7.87 -2.54 15.08
C GLU A 272 6.47 -2.17 15.60
N TRP A 273 6.23 -0.89 15.85
CA TRP A 273 4.91 -0.42 16.28
C TRP A 273 3.84 -0.72 15.24
N ALA A 274 4.12 -0.50 13.96
CA ALA A 274 3.18 -0.75 12.86
C ALA A 274 2.84 -2.24 12.67
N LEU A 275 3.68 -3.14 13.19
CA LEU A 275 3.41 -4.59 13.19
C LEU A 275 2.61 -5.06 14.41
N THR A 276 2.33 -4.20 15.39
CA THR A 276 1.52 -4.58 16.56
C THR A 276 0.04 -4.76 16.20
N PRO A 277 -0.72 -5.61 16.93
CA PRO A 277 -2.15 -5.77 16.73
C PRO A 277 -2.94 -4.45 16.82
N SER A 278 -2.56 -3.58 17.79
CA SER A 278 -3.21 -2.29 18.01
C SER A 278 -3.01 -1.31 16.85
N ALA A 279 -1.80 -1.25 16.28
CA ALA A 279 -1.52 -0.41 15.12
C ALA A 279 -2.25 -0.92 13.87
N GLN A 280 -2.27 -2.23 13.65
CA GLN A 280 -2.98 -2.82 12.50
C GLN A 280 -4.51 -2.68 12.60
N ALA A 281 -5.06 -2.66 13.81
CA ALA A 281 -6.49 -2.39 14.02
C ALA A 281 -6.91 -0.96 13.61
N LEU A 282 -5.97 -0.01 13.49
CA LEU A 282 -6.25 1.35 13.04
C LEU A 282 -6.78 1.40 11.60
N GLY A 283 -6.46 0.41 10.76
CA GLY A 283 -7.07 0.27 9.43
C GLY A 283 -8.59 0.21 9.52
N ALA A 284 -9.13 -0.76 10.26
CA ALA A 284 -10.58 -0.90 10.43
C ALA A 284 -11.21 0.30 11.16
N ALA A 285 -10.49 0.93 12.09
CA ALA A 285 -10.95 2.14 12.78
C ALA A 285 -11.10 3.35 11.83
N THR A 286 -10.42 3.33 10.68
CA THR A 286 -10.53 4.32 9.61
C THR A 286 -11.29 3.80 8.39
N LEU A 287 -12.13 2.80 8.57
CA LEU A 287 -12.96 2.17 7.53
C LEU A 287 -12.15 1.51 6.41
N GLN A 288 -10.95 1.05 6.73
CA GLN A 288 -10.09 0.31 5.79
C GLN A 288 -10.10 -1.18 6.18
N PHE A 289 -10.63 -2.03 5.30
CA PHE A 289 -10.97 -3.41 5.63
C PHE A 289 -10.07 -4.44 4.94
N GLN A 290 -8.77 -4.16 4.87
CA GLN A 290 -7.76 -5.13 4.49
C GLN A 290 -7.59 -6.20 5.59
N LEU A 291 -7.23 -7.41 5.20
CA LEU A 291 -6.87 -8.46 6.16
C LEU A 291 -5.52 -8.10 6.82
N PRO A 292 -5.47 -7.86 8.14
CA PRO A 292 -4.21 -7.51 8.82
C PRO A 292 -3.25 -8.70 8.85
N SER A 293 -1.94 -8.41 8.89
CA SER A 293 -0.92 -9.47 8.90
C SER A 293 -0.68 -10.09 10.27
N HIS A 294 -0.94 -9.38 11.37
CA HIS A 294 -0.74 -9.92 12.71
C HIS A 294 -1.90 -10.82 13.13
N LYS A 295 -1.58 -12.04 13.55
CA LYS A 295 -2.57 -13.10 13.88
C LYS A 295 -3.55 -12.73 14.99
N GLU A 296 -3.12 -11.90 15.94
CA GLU A 296 -3.94 -11.47 17.08
C GLU A 296 -4.75 -10.19 16.81
N THR A 297 -4.58 -9.56 15.65
CA THR A 297 -5.42 -8.41 15.29
C THR A 297 -6.84 -8.88 15.11
N LYS A 298 -7.77 -8.24 15.83
CA LYS A 298 -9.22 -8.51 15.66
C LYS A 298 -9.64 -8.12 14.25
N VAL A 299 -10.02 -9.11 13.44
CA VAL A 299 -10.51 -8.89 12.08
C VAL A 299 -11.93 -8.36 12.11
N ASP A 300 -12.17 -7.23 11.43
CA ASP A 300 -13.51 -6.67 11.28
C ASP A 300 -14.36 -7.57 10.35
N PRO A 301 -15.66 -7.79 10.62
CA PRO A 301 -16.53 -8.64 9.78
C PRO A 301 -16.67 -8.15 8.33
N ARG A 302 -16.34 -6.90 8.04
CA ARG A 302 -16.37 -6.31 6.69
C ARG A 302 -15.14 -6.64 5.85
N VAL A 303 -14.09 -7.20 6.46
CA VAL A 303 -12.93 -7.73 5.72
C VAL A 303 -13.39 -8.87 4.81
N PRO A 304 -13.00 -8.90 3.53
CA PRO A 304 -13.37 -9.97 2.61
C PRO A 304 -12.96 -11.35 3.14
N ASP A 305 -13.88 -12.30 3.08
CA ASP A 305 -13.60 -13.69 3.49
C ASP A 305 -12.81 -14.43 2.41
N PHE A 306 -11.50 -14.48 2.58
CA PHE A 306 -10.58 -15.14 1.64
C PHE A 306 -10.90 -16.60 1.35
N LYS A 307 -11.61 -17.30 2.26
CA LYS A 307 -12.01 -18.71 2.06
C LYS A 307 -13.09 -18.87 1.00
N LYS A 308 -13.84 -17.79 0.70
CA LYS A 308 -14.92 -17.77 -0.31
C LYS A 308 -14.45 -17.26 -1.66
N ILE A 309 -13.18 -16.84 -1.79
CA ILE A 309 -12.64 -16.21 -2.97
C ILE A 309 -11.77 -17.21 -3.75
N LYS A 310 -11.99 -17.30 -5.04
CA LYS A 310 -11.14 -18.10 -5.93
C LYS A 310 -9.86 -17.33 -6.23
N LEU A 311 -8.89 -17.43 -5.32
CA LEU A 311 -7.57 -16.85 -5.53
C LEU A 311 -6.74 -17.72 -6.47
N ILE A 312 -5.98 -17.07 -7.36
CA ILE A 312 -4.91 -17.72 -8.11
C ILE A 312 -3.68 -17.93 -7.20
N ASN A 313 -2.81 -18.82 -7.56
CA ASN A 313 -1.48 -18.92 -6.94
C ASN A 313 -0.59 -17.79 -7.53
N TYR A 314 -0.77 -16.58 -7.00
CA TYR A 314 -0.06 -15.39 -7.52
C TYR A 314 1.44 -15.50 -7.29
N ASP A 315 2.23 -15.46 -8.36
CA ASP A 315 3.69 -15.56 -8.31
C ASP A 315 4.33 -14.20 -7.98
N TYR A 316 4.37 -13.85 -6.70
CA TYR A 316 4.99 -12.62 -6.21
C TYR A 316 6.50 -12.57 -6.53
N ALA A 317 7.18 -13.71 -6.62
CA ALA A 317 8.61 -13.75 -6.92
C ALA A 317 8.90 -13.30 -8.35
N LYS A 318 8.09 -13.74 -9.32
CA LYS A 318 8.22 -13.34 -10.73
C LYS A 318 7.74 -11.90 -10.95
N TYR A 319 6.50 -11.61 -10.56
CA TYR A 319 5.86 -10.32 -10.86
C TYR A 319 6.35 -9.17 -9.97
N GLY A 320 7.03 -9.47 -8.87
CA GLY A 320 7.77 -8.50 -8.06
C GLY A 320 9.13 -8.10 -8.61
N GLN A 321 9.62 -8.71 -9.72
CA GLN A 321 10.89 -8.34 -10.33
C GLN A 321 10.80 -7.03 -11.11
N THR A 322 11.82 -6.19 -10.99
CA THR A 322 11.88 -4.88 -11.69
C THR A 322 11.80 -5.04 -13.20
N ALA A 323 12.52 -6.00 -13.76
CA ALA A 323 12.54 -6.25 -15.21
C ALA A 323 11.16 -6.68 -15.73
N GLU A 324 10.49 -7.59 -15.01
CA GLU A 324 9.18 -8.11 -15.41
C GLU A 324 8.10 -7.02 -15.34
N ARG A 325 8.05 -6.25 -14.25
CA ARG A 325 7.12 -5.13 -14.12
C ARG A 325 7.33 -4.10 -15.22
N LYS A 326 8.58 -3.69 -15.45
CA LYS A 326 8.92 -2.72 -16.51
C LYS A 326 8.48 -3.22 -17.87
N ARG A 327 8.75 -4.49 -18.20
CA ARG A 327 8.40 -5.11 -19.46
C ARG A 327 6.87 -5.13 -19.70
N LEU A 328 6.10 -5.56 -18.69
CA LEU A 328 4.65 -5.61 -18.77
C LEU A 328 4.03 -4.22 -18.89
N ILE A 329 4.50 -3.24 -18.11
CA ILE A 329 4.00 -1.86 -18.21
C ILE A 329 4.34 -1.26 -19.58
N GLN A 330 5.56 -1.42 -20.09
CA GLN A 330 5.93 -0.93 -21.42
C GLN A 330 5.09 -1.57 -22.52
N ARG A 331 4.79 -2.87 -22.42
CA ARG A 331 3.88 -3.54 -23.34
C ARG A 331 2.48 -2.94 -23.26
N TRP A 332 1.96 -2.67 -22.06
CA TRP A 332 0.67 -2.04 -21.86
C TRP A 332 0.62 -0.62 -22.46
N GLU A 333 1.65 0.19 -22.23
CA GLU A 333 1.73 1.54 -22.81
C GLU A 333 1.71 1.51 -24.34
N LYS A 334 2.48 0.59 -24.93
CA LYS A 334 2.61 0.46 -26.39
C LYS A 334 1.39 -0.15 -27.05
N GLU A 335 0.80 -1.21 -26.49
CA GLU A 335 -0.20 -2.02 -27.17
C GLU A 335 -1.64 -1.71 -26.72
N VAL A 336 -1.82 -1.10 -25.55
CA VAL A 336 -3.15 -0.82 -24.99
C VAL A 336 -3.39 0.68 -24.86
N ASN A 337 -2.55 1.38 -24.11
CA ASN A 337 -2.76 2.80 -23.80
C ASN A 337 -2.65 3.72 -25.03
N SER A 338 -1.95 3.30 -26.07
CA SER A 338 -1.80 4.05 -27.33
C SER A 338 -3.02 3.92 -28.26
N LEU A 339 -3.96 3.04 -27.93
CA LEU A 339 -5.17 2.84 -28.73
C LEU A 339 -6.21 3.93 -28.46
N PRO A 340 -7.08 4.28 -29.41
CA PRO A 340 -8.24 5.12 -29.13
C PRO A 340 -9.25 4.39 -28.24
N GLN A 341 -9.87 5.14 -27.35
CA GLN A 341 -10.97 4.68 -26.47
C GLN A 341 -12.32 4.73 -27.18
#